data_74f56686930b253c49283f20993e22dd
#
_entry.id   74f56686930b253c49283f20993e22dd
#
_cell.length_a   1.000
_cell.length_b   1.000
_cell.length_c   1.000
_cell.angle_alpha   90.00
_cell.angle_beta   90.00
_cell.angle_gamma   90.00
#
_symmetry.space_group_name_H-M   'P 1'
#
loop_
_entity.id
_entity.type
_entity.pdbx_description
1 polymer ?
#
loop_
_entity_poly.entity_id
_entity_poly.type
_entity_poly.pdbx_seq_one_letter_code
_entity_poly.pdbx_strand_id
1 'polypeptide(L)'
;MKKIVIKVTSYCSMMVVALMLTSWMAGDQTMTKENGVTVINTTTLGKNVQGYIGTTPLKIYIEKNKVVKIEALKNEETPKYFLKVKKALLEKWNGLKVKDAKKLKVDAVTGATYSSDAVIENVKLGLDYYQKHK
;
A
#
# COMPACT_ATOMS: atom_id res chain seq x y z
N MET A 1 48.60 -13.76 0.56
CA MET A 1 47.78 -12.72 1.18
C MET A 1 47.00 -11.88 0.15
N LYS A 2 47.61 -11.38 -0.88
CA LYS A 2 46.93 -10.54 -1.90
C LYS A 2 45.79 -11.31 -2.64
N LYS A 3 45.93 -12.60 -2.89
CA LYS A 3 44.88 -13.43 -3.54
C LYS A 3 43.61 -13.60 -2.69
N ILE A 4 43.72 -13.63 -1.37
CA ILE A 4 42.59 -13.79 -0.46
C ILE A 4 41.75 -12.50 -0.43
N VAL A 5 42.40 -11.32 -0.42
CA VAL A 5 41.74 -10.02 -0.44
C VAL A 5 40.96 -9.82 -1.74
N ILE A 6 41.51 -10.23 -2.89
CA ILE A 6 40.84 -10.14 -4.19
C ILE A 6 39.60 -11.04 -4.25
N LYS A 7 39.67 -12.26 -3.68
CA LYS A 7 38.52 -13.17 -3.61
C LYS A 7 37.37 -12.62 -2.77
N VAL A 8 37.68 -12.01 -1.63
CA VAL A 8 36.68 -11.39 -0.75
C VAL A 8 35.98 -10.23 -1.44
N THR A 9 36.73 -9.41 -2.15
CA THR A 9 36.18 -8.27 -2.90
C THR A 9 35.25 -8.74 -4.02
N SER A 10 35.61 -9.83 -4.70
CA SER A 10 34.79 -10.42 -5.78
C SER A 10 33.47 -10.97 -5.24
N TYR A 11 33.46 -11.65 -4.08
CA TYR A 11 32.25 -12.17 -3.47
C TYR A 11 31.31 -11.07 -2.99
N CYS A 12 31.83 -10.01 -2.40
CA CYS A 12 31.00 -8.85 -1.99
C CYS A 12 30.34 -8.18 -3.18
N SER A 13 31.06 -8.05 -4.30
CA SER A 13 30.53 -7.47 -5.53
C SER A 13 29.40 -8.33 -6.12
N MET A 14 29.55 -9.65 -6.11
CA MET A 14 28.50 -10.56 -6.59
C MET A 14 27.25 -10.54 -5.70
N MET A 15 27.41 -10.46 -4.37
CA MET A 15 26.28 -10.40 -3.46
C MET A 15 25.46 -9.13 -3.63
N VAL A 16 26.12 -8.00 -3.84
CA VAL A 16 25.45 -6.71 -4.08
C VAL A 16 24.64 -6.74 -5.38
N VAL A 17 25.22 -7.31 -6.43
CA VAL A 17 24.54 -7.45 -7.74
C VAL A 17 23.34 -8.40 -7.63
N ALA A 18 23.49 -9.51 -6.91
CA ALA A 18 22.38 -10.45 -6.71
C ALA A 18 21.22 -9.83 -5.91
N LEU A 19 21.52 -9.03 -4.88
CA LEU A 19 20.52 -8.30 -4.11
C LEU A 19 19.78 -7.25 -4.96
N MET A 20 20.49 -6.55 -5.84
CA MET A 20 19.87 -5.59 -6.74
C MET A 20 18.98 -6.28 -7.78
N LEU A 21 19.38 -7.43 -8.30
CA LEU A 21 18.58 -8.20 -9.25
C LEU A 21 17.30 -8.75 -8.61
N THR A 22 17.36 -9.24 -7.37
CA THR A 22 16.18 -9.70 -6.67
C THR A 22 15.22 -8.55 -6.33
N SER A 23 15.76 -7.38 -6.01
CA SER A 23 14.95 -6.17 -5.77
C SER A 23 14.22 -5.70 -7.03
N TRP A 24 14.85 -5.82 -8.19
CA TRP A 24 14.18 -5.46 -9.45
C TRP A 24 13.15 -6.51 -9.88
N MET A 25 13.43 -7.80 -9.71
CA MET A 25 12.47 -8.87 -10.07
C MET A 25 11.29 -8.96 -9.10
N ALA A 26 11.36 -8.32 -7.94
CA ALA A 26 10.26 -8.27 -6.97
C ALA A 26 9.04 -7.47 -7.47
N GLY A 27 9.19 -6.69 -8.56
CA GLY A 27 8.11 -6.05 -9.32
C GLY A 27 7.01 -5.40 -8.48
N ASP A 28 5.84 -5.43 -9.02
CA ASP A 28 4.63 -4.87 -8.44
C ASP A 28 4.12 -5.77 -7.30
N GLN A 29 4.63 -5.57 -6.09
CA GLN A 29 4.21 -6.37 -4.94
C GLN A 29 3.01 -5.75 -4.24
N THR A 30 1.90 -6.47 -4.26
CA THR A 30 0.69 -6.09 -3.54
C THR A 30 0.91 -6.07 -2.03
N MET A 31 1.72 -6.98 -1.51
CA MET A 31 2.01 -7.07 -0.08
C MET A 31 3.52 -7.19 0.15
N THR A 32 4.05 -6.27 0.95
CA THR A 32 5.45 -6.27 1.37
C THR A 32 5.54 -6.20 2.89
N LYS A 33 6.61 -6.77 3.45
CA LYS A 33 6.88 -6.71 4.89
C LYS A 33 8.26 -6.11 5.12
N GLU A 34 8.32 -5.11 5.99
CA GLU A 34 9.57 -4.45 6.35
C GLU A 34 9.52 -4.01 7.81
N ASN A 35 10.50 -4.43 8.61
CA ASN A 35 10.62 -4.06 10.03
C ASN A 35 9.34 -4.30 10.85
N GLY A 36 8.64 -5.41 10.58
CA GLY A 36 7.40 -5.75 11.30
C GLY A 36 6.15 -5.04 10.78
N VAL A 37 6.30 -4.14 9.80
CA VAL A 37 5.18 -3.45 9.17
C VAL A 37 4.85 -4.12 7.84
N THR A 38 3.58 -4.45 7.65
CA THR A 38 3.08 -4.97 6.38
C THR A 38 2.48 -3.80 5.60
N VAL A 39 2.88 -3.65 4.34
CA VAL A 39 2.35 -2.62 3.44
C VAL A 39 1.54 -3.29 2.34
N ILE A 40 0.28 -2.92 2.22
CA ILE A 40 -0.60 -3.39 1.15
C ILE A 40 -0.74 -2.26 0.11
N ASN A 41 -0.35 -2.55 -1.11
CA ASN A 41 -0.52 -1.65 -2.24
C ASN A 41 -1.74 -2.11 -3.05
N THR A 42 -2.77 -1.27 -3.12
CA THR A 42 -4.03 -1.65 -3.76
C THR A 42 -4.07 -1.36 -5.26
N THR A 43 -2.96 -0.98 -5.88
CA THR A 43 -2.92 -0.66 -7.31
C THR A 43 -3.51 -1.78 -8.18
N THR A 44 -3.08 -3.02 -7.95
CA THR A 44 -3.58 -4.19 -8.68
C THR A 44 -4.94 -4.64 -8.18
N LEU A 45 -5.15 -4.65 -6.85
CA LEU A 45 -6.42 -5.07 -6.25
C LEU A 45 -7.58 -4.18 -6.69
N GLY A 46 -7.34 -2.89 -6.76
CA GLY A 46 -8.36 -1.90 -7.10
C GLY A 46 -8.34 -1.44 -8.56
N LYS A 47 -7.72 -2.19 -9.47
CA LYS A 47 -7.61 -1.81 -10.89
C LYS A 47 -8.96 -1.59 -11.58
N ASN A 48 -10.00 -2.25 -11.10
CA ASN A 48 -11.37 -2.13 -11.64
C ASN A 48 -12.26 -1.23 -10.79
N VAL A 49 -11.73 -0.63 -9.73
CA VAL A 49 -12.46 0.30 -8.87
C VAL A 49 -12.20 1.71 -9.36
N GLN A 50 -13.24 2.33 -9.91
CA GLN A 50 -13.15 3.67 -10.50
C GLN A 50 -13.69 4.72 -9.52
N GLY A 51 -12.93 5.80 -9.34
CA GLY A 51 -13.40 7.01 -8.72
C GLY A 51 -14.16 7.87 -9.73
N TYR A 52 -14.09 9.17 -9.59
CA TYR A 52 -14.76 10.08 -10.53
C TYR A 52 -14.07 10.08 -11.91
N ILE A 53 -12.73 10.09 -11.94
CA ILE A 53 -11.96 10.14 -13.19
C ILE A 53 -11.22 8.82 -13.43
N GLY A 54 -10.62 8.24 -12.39
CA GLY A 54 -9.81 7.05 -12.55
C GLY A 54 -9.68 6.23 -11.27
N THR A 55 -8.73 5.33 -11.24
CA THR A 55 -8.47 4.50 -10.05
C THR A 55 -7.86 5.33 -8.93
N THR A 56 -8.08 4.91 -7.69
CA THR A 56 -7.58 5.60 -6.50
C THR A 56 -6.74 4.64 -5.63
N PRO A 57 -5.55 4.24 -6.11
CA PRO A 57 -4.73 3.28 -5.40
C PRO A 57 -4.21 3.83 -4.07
N LEU A 58 -4.07 2.94 -3.09
CA LEU A 58 -3.66 3.27 -1.74
C LEU A 58 -2.51 2.38 -1.28
N LYS A 59 -1.75 2.86 -0.29
CA LYS A 59 -0.86 2.05 0.54
C LYS A 59 -1.42 2.00 1.95
N ILE A 60 -1.66 0.79 2.43
CA ILE A 60 -2.18 0.53 3.76
C ILE A 60 -1.05 -0.06 4.60
N TYR A 61 -0.69 0.61 5.68
CA TYR A 61 0.38 0.18 6.59
C TYR A 61 -0.26 -0.52 7.79
N ILE A 62 0.14 -1.77 8.01
CA ILE A 62 -0.41 -2.64 9.06
C ILE A 62 0.71 -3.15 9.94
N GLU A 63 0.56 -2.99 11.25
CA GLU A 63 1.50 -3.50 12.25
C GLU A 63 0.72 -4.16 13.38
N LYS A 64 1.11 -5.38 13.75
CA LYS A 64 0.43 -6.15 14.82
C LYS A 64 -1.09 -6.26 14.61
N ASN A 65 -1.51 -6.52 13.36
CA ASN A 65 -2.92 -6.63 12.95
C ASN A 65 -3.74 -5.34 13.16
N LYS A 66 -3.09 -4.19 13.23
CA LYS A 66 -3.74 -2.87 13.32
C LYS A 66 -3.33 -1.99 12.15
N VAL A 67 -4.27 -1.23 11.65
CA VAL A 67 -4.00 -0.22 10.63
C VAL A 67 -3.22 0.94 11.29
N VAL A 68 -2.01 1.19 10.82
CA VAL A 68 -1.17 2.29 11.30
C VAL A 68 -1.53 3.58 10.58
N LYS A 69 -1.54 3.53 9.27
CA LYS A 69 -1.89 4.66 8.40
C LYS A 69 -2.26 4.18 7.01
N ILE A 70 -2.92 5.05 6.26
CA ILE A 70 -3.25 4.84 4.85
C ILE A 70 -2.78 6.05 4.07
N GLU A 71 -2.04 5.81 2.98
CA GLU A 71 -1.58 6.87 2.08
C GLU A 71 -2.21 6.70 0.71
N ALA A 72 -2.63 7.80 0.10
CA ALA A 72 -3.09 7.81 -1.28
C ALA A 72 -1.87 7.84 -2.22
N LEU A 73 -1.88 6.94 -3.21
CA LEU A 73 -0.89 6.94 -4.28
C LEU A 73 -1.31 7.92 -5.38
N LYS A 74 -0.44 8.11 -6.37
CA LYS A 74 -0.73 8.97 -7.50
C LYS A 74 -2.02 8.53 -8.20
N ASN A 75 -2.91 9.49 -8.50
CA ASN A 75 -4.18 9.27 -9.19
C ASN A 75 -4.52 10.46 -10.06
N GLU A 76 -5.52 10.28 -10.92
CA GLU A 76 -5.96 11.30 -11.88
C GLU A 76 -7.17 12.12 -11.38
N GLU A 77 -7.60 11.88 -10.13
CA GLU A 77 -8.74 12.60 -9.56
C GLU A 77 -8.47 14.09 -9.45
N THR A 78 -9.52 14.90 -9.47
CA THR A 78 -9.43 16.35 -9.36
C THR A 78 -8.83 16.72 -7.99
N PRO A 79 -7.65 17.36 -7.95
CA PRO A 79 -6.94 17.57 -6.68
C PRO A 79 -7.76 18.27 -5.59
N LYS A 80 -8.56 19.25 -5.96
CA LYS A 80 -9.42 20.00 -5.03
C LYS A 80 -10.39 19.08 -4.28
N TYR A 81 -11.07 18.19 -5.00
CA TYR A 81 -12.05 17.27 -4.41
C TYR A 81 -11.36 16.11 -3.71
N PHE A 82 -10.30 15.57 -4.30
CA PHE A 82 -9.57 14.45 -3.72
C PHE A 82 -8.85 14.83 -2.43
N LEU A 83 -8.39 16.08 -2.29
CA LEU A 83 -7.81 16.56 -1.04
C LEU A 83 -8.83 16.50 0.11
N LYS A 84 -10.09 16.82 -0.16
CA LYS A 84 -11.17 16.68 0.84
C LYS A 84 -11.36 15.22 1.25
N VAL A 85 -11.32 14.30 0.29
CA VAL A 85 -11.42 12.85 0.55
C VAL A 85 -10.26 12.39 1.43
N LYS A 86 -9.03 12.77 1.10
CA LYS A 86 -7.85 12.42 1.89
C LYS A 86 -7.96 12.89 3.34
N LYS A 87 -8.32 14.15 3.54
CA LYS A 87 -8.43 14.75 4.87
C LYS A 87 -9.56 14.14 5.70
N ALA A 88 -10.68 13.83 5.08
CA ALA A 88 -11.85 13.35 5.79
C ALA A 88 -11.84 11.84 6.04
N LEU A 89 -11.26 11.05 5.13
CA LEU A 89 -11.40 9.59 5.18
C LEU A 89 -10.16 8.84 5.64
N LEU A 90 -8.96 9.19 5.17
CA LEU A 90 -7.80 8.30 5.32
C LEU A 90 -7.40 8.02 6.78
N GLU A 91 -7.76 8.89 7.71
CA GLU A 91 -7.46 8.69 9.14
C GLU A 91 -8.51 7.87 9.88
N LYS A 92 -9.66 7.61 9.26
CA LYS A 92 -10.79 6.92 9.92
C LYS A 92 -10.44 5.50 10.38
N TRP A 93 -9.56 4.83 9.67
CA TRP A 93 -9.16 3.47 9.98
C TRP A 93 -7.95 3.36 10.90
N ASN A 94 -7.25 4.47 11.16
CA ASN A 94 -6.01 4.46 11.95
C ASN A 94 -6.24 3.93 13.37
N GLY A 95 -5.37 3.01 13.80
CA GLY A 95 -5.42 2.42 15.13
C GLY A 95 -6.42 1.27 15.30
N LEU A 96 -7.25 1.00 14.29
CA LEU A 96 -8.23 -0.09 14.36
C LEU A 96 -7.57 -1.43 14.02
N LYS A 97 -8.02 -2.49 14.69
CA LYS A 97 -7.68 -3.84 14.29
C LYS A 97 -8.23 -4.10 12.88
N VAL A 98 -7.50 -4.87 12.09
CA VAL A 98 -7.89 -5.14 10.68
C VAL A 98 -9.34 -5.65 10.60
N LYS A 99 -9.75 -6.58 11.46
CA LYS A 99 -11.12 -7.11 11.45
C LYS A 99 -12.17 -6.03 11.73
N ASP A 100 -11.87 -5.08 12.61
CA ASP A 100 -12.77 -3.98 12.94
C ASP A 100 -12.77 -2.92 11.84
N ALA A 101 -11.60 -2.64 11.27
CA ALA A 101 -11.46 -1.73 10.13
C ALA A 101 -12.27 -2.20 8.92
N LYS A 102 -12.32 -3.49 8.65
CA LYS A 102 -13.13 -4.07 7.56
C LYS A 102 -14.64 -3.84 7.75
N LYS A 103 -15.09 -3.76 8.99
CA LYS A 103 -16.51 -3.59 9.34
C LYS A 103 -16.90 -2.12 9.48
N LEU A 104 -15.92 -1.22 9.53
CA LEU A 104 -16.18 0.20 9.72
C LEU A 104 -16.99 0.75 8.54
N LYS A 105 -18.12 1.37 8.85
CA LYS A 105 -18.91 2.11 7.88
C LYS A 105 -18.44 3.56 7.86
N VAL A 106 -18.03 4.02 6.69
CA VAL A 106 -17.54 5.37 6.49
C VAL A 106 -18.40 6.04 5.44
N ASP A 107 -18.87 7.25 5.75
CA ASP A 107 -19.69 8.01 4.84
C ASP A 107 -18.83 8.71 3.78
N ALA A 108 -19.34 8.77 2.55
CA ALA A 108 -18.71 9.52 1.48
C ALA A 108 -18.68 11.01 1.80
N VAL A 109 -17.65 11.70 1.31
CA VAL A 109 -17.52 13.14 1.45
C VAL A 109 -18.51 13.83 0.51
N THR A 110 -19.28 14.77 1.03
CA THR A 110 -20.25 15.55 0.24
C THR A 110 -19.55 16.24 -0.92
N GLY A 111 -20.04 16.04 -2.14
CA GLY A 111 -19.45 16.58 -3.37
C GLY A 111 -18.30 15.76 -3.94
N ALA A 112 -17.89 14.66 -3.30
CA ALA A 112 -16.82 13.77 -3.75
C ALA A 112 -17.20 12.30 -3.56
N THR A 113 -18.44 11.94 -3.84
CA THR A 113 -19.00 10.60 -3.57
C THR A 113 -18.26 9.49 -4.31
N TYR A 114 -18.02 9.64 -5.61
CA TYR A 114 -17.36 8.61 -6.41
C TYR A 114 -15.93 8.35 -5.96
N SER A 115 -15.16 9.40 -5.71
CA SER A 115 -13.79 9.27 -5.20
C SER A 115 -13.77 8.66 -3.81
N SER A 116 -14.71 9.06 -2.95
CA SER A 116 -14.86 8.50 -1.59
C SER A 116 -15.17 7.01 -1.63
N ASP A 117 -16.16 6.61 -2.42
CA ASP A 117 -16.56 5.20 -2.55
C ASP A 117 -15.42 4.35 -3.09
N ALA A 118 -14.64 4.87 -4.04
CA ALA A 118 -13.48 4.17 -4.58
C ALA A 118 -12.39 3.99 -3.52
N VAL A 119 -12.11 4.99 -2.70
CA VAL A 119 -11.16 4.89 -1.59
C VAL A 119 -11.63 3.86 -0.57
N ILE A 120 -12.89 3.89 -0.17
CA ILE A 120 -13.48 2.94 0.78
C ILE A 120 -13.37 1.51 0.24
N GLU A 121 -13.67 1.30 -1.02
CA GLU A 121 -13.57 -0.02 -1.65
C GLU A 121 -12.12 -0.52 -1.71
N ASN A 122 -11.17 0.36 -2.04
CA ASN A 122 -9.75 0.02 -2.02
C ASN A 122 -9.28 -0.41 -0.62
N VAL A 123 -9.74 0.28 0.43
CA VAL A 123 -9.42 -0.11 1.81
C VAL A 123 -9.94 -1.51 2.11
N LYS A 124 -11.18 -1.81 1.76
CA LYS A 124 -11.77 -3.14 1.95
C LYS A 124 -10.98 -4.22 1.22
N LEU A 125 -10.66 -4.00 -0.03
CA LEU A 125 -9.88 -4.94 -0.85
C LEU A 125 -8.50 -5.19 -0.25
N GLY A 126 -7.82 -4.14 0.19
CA GLY A 126 -6.50 -4.25 0.80
C GLY A 126 -6.51 -4.99 2.13
N LEU A 127 -7.45 -4.69 3.01
CA LEU A 127 -7.58 -5.36 4.30
C LEU A 127 -7.99 -6.83 4.14
N ASP A 128 -8.85 -7.14 3.19
CA ASP A 128 -9.24 -8.50 2.85
C ASP A 128 -8.05 -9.32 2.33
N TYR A 129 -7.27 -8.73 1.42
CA TYR A 129 -6.05 -9.34 0.92
C TYR A 129 -5.06 -9.65 2.05
N TYR A 130 -4.87 -8.69 2.96
CA TYR A 130 -4.00 -8.90 4.12
C TYR A 130 -4.43 -10.10 4.95
N GLN A 131 -5.72 -10.21 5.26
CA GLN A 131 -6.23 -11.33 6.07
C GLN A 131 -6.05 -12.70 5.40
N LYS A 132 -6.14 -12.74 4.09
CA LYS A 132 -5.97 -13.98 3.32
C LYS A 132 -4.50 -14.40 3.14
N HIS A 133 -3.56 -13.48 3.25
CA HIS A 133 -2.16 -13.71 2.91
C HIS A 133 -1.18 -13.48 4.07
N LYS A 134 -1.66 -13.12 5.24
CA LYS A 134 -0.80 -12.93 6.41
C LYS A 134 -0.24 -14.24 6.96
#